data_3310f693a053b818a44c6d6a9d008eff
#
_entry.id   3310f693a053b818a44c6d6a9d008eff
#
_cell.length_a   1.000
_cell.length_b   1.000
_cell.length_c   1.000
_cell.angle_alpha   90.00
_cell.angle_beta   90.00
_cell.angle_gamma   90.00
#
_symmetry.space_group_name_H-M   'P 1'
#
loop_
_entity.id
_entity.type
_entity.pdbx_description
1 polymer ?
#
loop_
_entity_poly.entity_id
_entity_poly.type
_entity_poly.pdbx_seq_one_letter_code
_entity_poly.pdbx_strand_id
1 'polypeptide(L)' 'MTLYDGLPGEKYTIEHICGAVRSRLSELGFNPGCEIKILNKQHTDMMVVNCRESHIALRKEEAQCIFVAIVK' A
#
# COMPACT_ATOMS: atom_id res chain seq x y z
N MET A 1 -7.37 -7.29 -5.66
CA MET A 1 -7.30 -7.29 -4.19
C MET A 1 -6.87 -5.93 -3.69
N THR A 2 -7.21 -5.60 -2.48
CA THR A 2 -6.70 -4.37 -1.87
C THR A 2 -5.39 -4.65 -1.15
N LEU A 3 -4.65 -3.59 -0.89
CA LEU A 3 -3.39 -3.71 -0.15
C LEU A 3 -3.62 -4.27 1.26
N TYR A 4 -4.78 -3.96 1.85
CA TYR A 4 -5.11 -4.46 3.18
C TYR A 4 -5.19 -5.98 3.24
N ASP A 5 -5.53 -6.61 2.12
CA ASP A 5 -5.61 -8.09 2.03
C ASP A 5 -4.24 -8.73 1.81
N GLY A 6 -3.20 -7.93 1.60
CA GLY A 6 -1.87 -8.45 1.34
C GLY A 6 -1.21 -9.03 2.58
N LEU A 7 -0.15 -9.79 2.36
CA LEU A 7 0.59 -10.48 3.42
C LEU A 7 1.93 -9.79 3.70
N PRO A 8 2.35 -9.73 4.97
CA PRO A 8 3.67 -9.19 5.30
C PRO A 8 4.78 -9.93 4.58
N GLY A 9 5.77 -9.19 4.11
CA GLY A 9 6.91 -9.75 3.38
C GLY A 9 6.70 -9.89 1.90
N GLU A 10 5.47 -9.79 1.42
CA GLU A 10 5.18 -9.94 0.00
C GLU A 10 5.21 -8.60 -0.71
N LYS A 11 5.51 -8.63 -2.01
CA LYS A 11 5.53 -7.46 -2.86
C LYS A 11 4.31 -7.44 -3.77
N TYR A 12 3.81 -6.23 -4.01
CA TYR A 12 2.64 -6.03 -4.86
C TYR A 12 2.88 -4.84 -5.78
N THR A 13 2.19 -4.83 -6.91
CA THR A 13 2.19 -3.68 -7.82
C THR A 13 0.91 -2.90 -7.61
N ILE A 14 1.02 -1.59 -7.42
CA ILE A 14 -0.16 -0.73 -7.29
C ILE A 14 -0.84 -0.63 -8.65
N GLU A 15 -2.13 -0.99 -8.70
CA GLU A 15 -2.93 -0.88 -9.92
C GLU A 15 -3.79 0.37 -9.92
N HIS A 16 -4.37 0.69 -8.77
CA HIS A 16 -5.33 1.78 -8.68
C HIS A 16 -5.43 2.27 -7.24
N ILE A 17 -5.59 3.56 -7.06
CA ILE A 17 -5.79 4.16 -5.74
C ILE A 17 -7.05 5.03 -5.84
N CYS A 18 -7.96 4.86 -4.90
CA CYS A 18 -9.18 5.65 -4.88
C CYS A 18 -9.29 6.48 -3.60
N GLY A 19 -10.22 7.45 -3.61
CA GLY A 19 -10.52 8.25 -2.45
C GLY A 19 -9.52 9.35 -2.16
N ALA A 20 -9.66 9.97 -0.99
CA ALA A 20 -8.85 11.11 -0.58
C ALA A 20 -7.38 10.76 -0.36
N VAL A 21 -7.08 9.51 -0.09
CA VAL A 21 -5.70 9.06 0.14
C VAL A 21 -4.84 9.15 -1.12
N ARG A 22 -5.48 9.20 -2.29
CA ARG A 22 -4.77 9.25 -3.56
C ARG A 22 -3.79 10.41 -3.67
N SER A 23 -4.24 11.61 -3.29
CA SER A 23 -3.40 12.80 -3.37
C SER A 23 -2.19 12.70 -2.45
N ARG A 24 -2.42 12.23 -1.23
CA ARG A 24 -1.36 12.07 -0.25
C ARG A 24 -0.31 11.06 -0.71
N LEU A 25 -0.77 9.93 -1.23
CA LEU A 25 0.13 8.88 -1.69
C LEU A 25 0.89 9.29 -2.95
N SER A 26 0.23 10.03 -3.83
CA SER A 26 0.88 10.56 -5.04
C SER A 26 2.04 11.47 -4.68
N GLU A 27 1.86 12.33 -3.69
CA GLU A 27 2.92 13.23 -3.22
C GLU A 27 4.11 12.46 -2.66
N LEU A 28 3.88 11.27 -2.12
CA LEU A 28 4.92 10.42 -1.57
C LEU A 28 5.55 9.49 -2.60
N GLY A 29 5.09 9.56 -3.85
CA GLY A 29 5.60 8.70 -4.91
C GLY A 29 4.94 7.35 -5.04
N PHE A 30 3.85 7.10 -4.31
CA PHE A 30 3.11 5.85 -4.35
C PHE A 30 2.06 5.96 -5.45
N ASN A 31 2.45 5.65 -6.67
CA ASN A 31 1.59 5.79 -7.85
C ASN A 31 1.29 4.44 -8.49
N PRO A 32 0.22 4.33 -9.29
CA PRO A 32 -0.02 3.11 -10.06
C PRO A 32 1.22 2.72 -10.87
N GLY A 33 1.52 1.44 -10.88
CA GLY A 33 2.71 0.90 -11.50
C GLY A 33 3.90 0.72 -10.57
N CYS A 34 3.87 1.33 -9.38
CA CYS A 34 4.94 1.18 -8.41
C CYS A 34 4.83 -0.12 -7.64
N GLU A 35 5.97 -0.70 -7.28
CA GLU A 35 5.99 -1.86 -6.38
C GLU A 35 5.94 -1.40 -4.94
N ILE A 36 5.15 -2.09 -4.14
CA ILE A 36 4.99 -1.80 -2.73
C ILE A 36 5.14 -3.10 -1.94
N LYS A 37 5.89 -3.02 -0.85
CA LYS A 37 6.12 -4.19 0.00
C LYS A 37 5.49 -3.94 1.36
N ILE A 38 4.76 -4.93 1.85
CA ILE A 38 4.19 -4.86 3.20
C ILE A 38 5.26 -5.33 4.18
N LEU A 39 5.66 -4.43 5.07
CA LEU A 39 6.69 -4.75 6.05
C LEU A 39 6.10 -5.33 7.33
N ASN A 40 4.97 -4.79 7.76
CA ASN A 40 4.33 -5.20 8.97
C ASN A 40 2.83 -4.91 8.90
N LYS A 41 2.04 -5.79 9.52
CA LYS A 41 0.59 -5.64 9.58
C LYS A 41 0.21 -5.86 11.03
N GLN A 42 -0.04 -4.76 11.75
CA GLN A 42 -0.28 -4.82 13.17
C GLN A 42 -1.73 -5.15 13.52
N HIS A 43 -1.96 -5.54 14.76
CA HIS A 43 -3.30 -5.84 15.27
C HIS A 43 -4.19 -4.61 15.36
N THR A 44 -3.62 -3.42 15.25
CA THR A 44 -4.32 -2.14 15.43
C THR A 44 -4.76 -1.52 14.12
N ASP A 45 -5.22 -2.27 13.17
CA ASP A 45 -5.69 -1.77 11.88
C ASP A 45 -4.71 -0.82 11.17
N MET A 46 -3.44 -0.98 11.48
CA MET A 46 -2.37 -0.21 10.84
C MET A 46 -1.43 -1.17 10.13
N MET A 47 -0.88 -0.72 9.01
CA MET A 47 0.15 -1.49 8.34
C MET A 47 1.27 -0.58 7.90
N VAL A 48 2.49 -1.08 7.94
CA VAL A 48 3.67 -0.36 7.46
C VAL A 48 4.07 -0.93 6.13
N VAL A 49 4.23 -0.06 5.16
CA VAL A 49 4.58 -0.45 3.80
C VAL A 49 5.80 0.33 3.33
N ASN A 50 6.47 -0.23 2.33
CA ASN A 50 7.65 0.38 1.75
C ASN A 50 7.47 0.46 0.23
N CYS A 51 7.75 1.62 -0.32
CA CYS A 51 7.83 1.83 -1.77
C CYS A 51 9.15 2.54 -2.04
N ARG A 52 10.06 1.86 -2.72
CA ARG A 52 11.42 2.34 -2.95
C ARG A 52 12.12 2.55 -1.60
N GLU A 53 12.50 3.78 -1.25
CA GLU A 53 13.17 4.08 0.01
C GLU A 53 12.24 4.72 1.02
N SER A 54 10.95 4.82 0.69
CA SER A 54 9.98 5.49 1.55
C SER A 54 9.16 4.49 2.34
N HIS A 55 9.11 4.67 3.64
CA HIS A 55 8.26 3.89 4.54
C HIS A 55 7.07 4.75 4.95
N ILE A 56 5.90 4.15 5.01
CA ILE A 56 4.69 4.85 5.42
C ILE A 56 3.79 3.90 6.20
N ALA A 57 3.14 4.43 7.23
CA ALA A 57 2.12 3.71 7.97
C ALA A 57 0.76 4.10 7.39
N LEU A 58 -0.05 3.10 7.07
CA LEU A 58 -1.38 3.29 6.50
C LEU A 58 -2.42 2.74 7.47
N ARG A 59 -3.53 3.45 7.57
CA ARG A 59 -4.69 2.95 8.29
C ARG A 59 -5.44 1.95 7.42
N LYS A 60 -6.25 1.11 8.06
CA LYS A 60 -7.07 0.12 7.36
C LYS A 60 -7.87 0.74 6.21
N GLU A 61 -8.54 1.85 6.48
CA GLU A 61 -9.36 2.52 5.48
C GLU A 61 -8.55 2.98 4.28
N GLU A 62 -7.34 3.45 4.54
CA GLU A 62 -6.43 3.89 3.48
C GLU A 62 -5.94 2.72 2.65
N ALA A 63 -5.55 1.63 3.32
CA ALA A 63 -5.06 0.44 2.61
C ALA A 63 -6.16 -0.21 1.78
N GLN A 64 -7.41 -0.11 2.21
CA GLN A 64 -8.54 -0.64 1.46
C GLN A 64 -8.85 0.15 0.19
N CYS A 65 -8.30 1.35 0.07
CA CYS A 65 -8.46 2.17 -1.14
C CYS A 65 -7.34 1.94 -2.15
N ILE A 66 -6.35 1.12 -1.83
CA ILE A 66 -5.23 0.83 -2.72
C ILE A 66 -5.42 -0.57 -3.30
N PHE A 67 -5.63 -0.66 -4.60
CA PHE A 67 -5.81 -1.92 -5.30
C PHE A 67 -4.48 -2.38 -5.89
N VAL A 68 -4.12 -3.62 -5.64
CA VAL A 68 -2.81 -4.15 -5.98
C VAL A 68 -2.92 -5.51 -6.67
N ALA A 69 -1.85 -5.87 -7.37
CA ALA A 69 -1.67 -7.20 -7.94
C ALA A 69 -0.38 -7.80 -7.40
N ILE A 70 -0.34 -9.13 -7.34
CA ILE A 70 0.83 -9.85 -6.87
C ILE A 70 1.95 -9.69 -7.89
N VAL A 71 3.15 -9.39 -7.42
CA VAL A 71 4.34 -9.37 -8.26
C VAL A 71 4.80 -10.80 -8.46
N LYS A 72 4.91 -11.17 -9.72
CA LYS A 72 5.37 -12.52 -10.10
C LYS A 72 6.83 -12.53 -10.49
#